data_8d3d47911ad4aaccf1371f55f35b3b74
#
_entry.id   8d3d47911ad4aaccf1371f55f35b3b74
#
_cell.length_a   1.000
_cell.length_b   1.000
_cell.length_c   1.000
_cell.angle_alpha   90.00
_cell.angle_beta   90.00
_cell.angle_gamma   90.00
#
_symmetry.space_group_name_H-M   'P 1'
#
loop_
_entity.id
_entity.type
_entity.pdbx_description
1 polymer ?
#
loop_
_entity_poly.entity_id
_entity_poly.type
_entity_poly.pdbx_seq_one_letter_code
_entity_poly.pdbx_strand_id
1 'polypeptide(L)'
;MTLIDGKATAAAIKEQIAQEVAQIVAAGGKQPHLAAVLVGHDGGSETYVKNKVLACEKCGFKSTLIRYEEDVTEEELLQCVDKLNRDDDVDGFIVQLPLPKHIDEQKVTMAIDYRKDVDGFHSVNVGRMSLGMPCFISATPLGILTLLQHYNIETSGKKCVILGRSNIVGKPMAQLMMQKQYGDATVTVCHSHSKNLKKECQEADIIIAAIGRPDFVTADMVKPGAVVIDVGTTRVPDATKKSGFRLNGDVKFDEVAEKCSFITPVPGGVGPMTICSLMKNTLAAGKKEYYS
;
A
#
# COMPACT_ATOMS: atom_id res chain seq x y z
N MET A 1 -9.70 -10.45 -21.31
CA MET A 1 -9.00 -9.93 -20.13
C MET A 1 -9.22 -8.42 -20.00
N THR A 2 -9.48 -7.96 -18.78
CA THR A 2 -9.57 -6.53 -18.44
C THR A 2 -8.32 -6.12 -17.68
N LEU A 3 -7.63 -5.08 -18.16
CA LEU A 3 -6.49 -4.51 -17.45
C LEU A 3 -7.00 -3.64 -16.28
N ILE A 4 -6.51 -3.89 -15.07
CA ILE A 4 -6.81 -3.07 -13.89
C ILE A 4 -5.84 -1.90 -13.88
N ASP A 5 -6.25 -0.76 -14.42
CA ASP A 5 -5.43 0.46 -14.48
C ASP A 5 -5.47 1.23 -13.15
N GLY A 6 -4.55 0.88 -12.26
CA GLY A 6 -4.41 1.56 -10.97
C GLY A 6 -3.93 3.00 -11.08
N LYS A 7 -3.21 3.36 -12.16
CA LYS A 7 -2.77 4.73 -12.40
C LYS A 7 -3.96 5.64 -12.71
N ALA A 8 -4.85 5.22 -13.59
CA ALA A 8 -6.06 5.98 -13.91
C ALA A 8 -7.01 6.08 -12.72
N THR A 9 -7.23 4.95 -12.00
CA THR A 9 -8.05 4.91 -10.78
C THR A 9 -7.50 5.83 -9.70
N ALA A 10 -6.19 5.78 -9.43
CA ALA A 10 -5.55 6.65 -8.45
C ALA A 10 -5.61 8.14 -8.84
N ALA A 11 -5.55 8.45 -10.13
CA ALA A 11 -5.69 9.84 -10.60
C ALA A 11 -7.08 10.39 -10.32
N ALA A 12 -8.13 9.65 -10.66
CA ALA A 12 -9.52 10.04 -10.42
C ALA A 12 -9.82 10.23 -8.92
N ILE A 13 -9.36 9.31 -8.06
CA ILE A 13 -9.58 9.42 -6.61
C ILE A 13 -8.83 10.63 -6.04
N LYS A 14 -7.58 10.87 -6.45
CA LYS A 14 -6.82 12.04 -5.98
C LYS A 14 -7.48 13.37 -6.39
N GLU A 15 -8.13 13.42 -7.53
CA GLU A 15 -8.90 14.59 -7.92
C GLU A 15 -10.13 14.81 -7.03
N GLN A 16 -10.84 13.74 -6.66
CA GLN A 16 -11.93 13.80 -5.69
C GLN A 16 -11.45 14.30 -4.33
N ILE A 17 -10.30 13.78 -3.86
CA ILE A 17 -9.67 14.23 -2.61
C ILE A 17 -9.33 15.74 -2.70
N ALA A 18 -8.76 16.20 -3.82
CA ALA A 18 -8.42 17.60 -4.01
C ALA A 18 -9.65 18.51 -3.96
N GLN A 19 -10.77 18.09 -4.57
CA GLN A 19 -12.03 18.82 -4.51
C GLN A 19 -12.58 18.89 -3.08
N GLU A 20 -12.54 17.80 -2.33
CA GLU A 20 -12.96 17.75 -0.93
C GLU A 20 -12.11 18.66 -0.05
N VAL A 21 -10.78 18.61 -0.22
CA VAL A 21 -9.83 19.48 0.51
C VAL A 21 -10.09 20.95 0.21
N ALA A 22 -10.33 21.30 -1.06
CA ALA A 22 -10.67 22.67 -1.44
C ALA A 22 -11.97 23.16 -0.76
N GLN A 23 -12.97 22.30 -0.62
CA GLN A 23 -14.21 22.62 0.10
C GLN A 23 -13.95 22.82 1.61
N ILE A 24 -13.13 21.94 2.24
CA ILE A 24 -12.76 22.06 3.66
C ILE A 24 -12.08 23.41 3.91
N VAL A 25 -11.09 23.76 3.09
CA VAL A 25 -10.32 25.01 3.23
C VAL A 25 -11.21 26.22 2.96
N ALA A 26 -12.05 26.20 1.93
CA ALA A 26 -12.98 27.28 1.63
C ALA A 26 -14.01 27.52 2.74
N ALA A 27 -14.36 26.47 3.50
CA ALA A 27 -15.20 26.57 4.69
C ALA A 27 -14.45 27.02 5.97
N GLY A 28 -13.16 27.39 5.87
CA GLY A 28 -12.32 27.80 7.00
C GLY A 28 -11.74 26.64 7.80
N GLY A 29 -11.88 25.41 7.32
CA GLY A 29 -11.28 24.23 7.94
C GLY A 29 -9.76 24.15 7.71
N LYS A 30 -9.08 23.33 8.52
CA LYS A 30 -7.63 23.12 8.43
C LYS A 30 -7.28 22.34 7.16
N GLN A 31 -6.26 22.79 6.45
CA GLN A 31 -5.65 22.04 5.35
C GLN A 31 -4.98 20.76 5.89
N PRO A 32 -5.32 19.56 5.38
CA PRO A 32 -4.68 18.33 5.84
C PRO A 32 -3.16 18.36 5.66
N HIS A 33 -2.40 17.87 6.66
CA HIS A 33 -0.95 17.91 6.68
C HIS A 33 -0.34 16.53 6.86
N LEU A 34 0.43 16.09 5.85
CA LEU A 34 1.25 14.88 5.88
C LEU A 34 2.71 15.23 6.09
N ALA A 35 3.34 14.64 7.12
CA ALA A 35 4.79 14.66 7.24
C ALA A 35 5.38 13.30 6.80
N ALA A 36 6.57 13.34 6.21
CA ALA A 36 7.33 12.15 5.83
C ALA A 36 8.76 12.26 6.35
N VAL A 37 9.23 11.22 7.01
CA VAL A 37 10.61 11.10 7.48
C VAL A 37 11.34 10.11 6.58
N LEU A 38 12.47 10.50 6.01
CA LEU A 38 13.34 9.69 5.17
C LEU A 38 14.72 9.60 5.79
N VAL A 39 15.22 8.39 5.94
CA VAL A 39 16.57 8.11 6.45
C VAL A 39 17.42 7.50 5.34
N GLY A 40 18.61 8.08 5.12
CA GLY A 40 19.55 7.64 4.10
C GLY A 40 19.14 7.97 2.66
N HIS A 41 19.84 7.35 1.71
CA HIS A 41 19.77 7.66 0.27
C HIS A 41 19.34 6.46 -0.60
N ASP A 42 18.54 5.53 -0.07
CA ASP A 42 18.00 4.46 -0.91
C ASP A 42 17.13 5.03 -2.04
N GLY A 43 17.57 4.81 -3.28
CA GLY A 43 16.90 5.40 -4.45
C GLY A 43 15.45 4.94 -4.66
N GLY A 44 15.07 3.79 -4.07
CA GLY A 44 13.67 3.34 -4.02
C GLY A 44 12.86 4.24 -3.10
N SER A 45 13.33 4.39 -1.88
CA SER A 45 12.71 5.22 -0.84
C SER A 45 12.62 6.67 -1.27
N GLU A 46 13.68 7.23 -1.89
CA GLU A 46 13.67 8.60 -2.43
C GLU A 46 12.58 8.80 -3.50
N THR A 47 12.47 7.84 -4.43
CA THR A 47 11.43 7.89 -5.46
C THR A 47 10.02 7.83 -4.87
N TYR A 48 9.81 6.96 -3.87
CA TYR A 48 8.53 6.84 -3.18
C TYR A 48 8.16 8.11 -2.43
N VAL A 49 9.08 8.67 -1.65
CA VAL A 49 8.85 9.92 -0.90
C VAL A 49 8.59 11.09 -1.85
N LYS A 50 9.36 11.23 -2.92
CA LYS A 50 9.10 12.25 -3.95
C LYS A 50 7.68 12.14 -4.52
N ASN A 51 7.24 10.94 -4.84
CA ASN A 51 5.89 10.72 -5.37
C ASN A 51 4.79 11.00 -4.31
N LYS A 52 5.06 10.77 -3.02
CA LYS A 52 4.16 11.12 -1.92
C LYS A 52 4.02 12.64 -1.78
N VAL A 53 5.14 13.38 -1.83
CA VAL A 53 5.12 14.87 -1.81
C VAL A 53 4.33 15.42 -3.00
N LEU A 54 4.60 14.94 -4.22
CA LEU A 54 3.84 15.34 -5.41
C LEU A 54 2.35 15.00 -5.31
N ALA A 55 2.00 13.90 -4.63
CA ALA A 55 0.60 13.55 -4.39
C ALA A 55 -0.06 14.49 -3.39
N CYS A 56 0.65 14.92 -2.33
CA CYS A 56 0.18 15.93 -1.39
C CYS A 56 -0.13 17.25 -2.12
N GLU A 57 0.79 17.72 -2.95
CA GLU A 57 0.58 18.94 -3.77
C GLU A 57 -0.67 18.84 -4.63
N LYS A 58 -0.84 17.71 -5.34
CA LYS A 58 -2.01 17.46 -6.20
C LYS A 58 -3.33 17.38 -5.43
N CYS A 59 -3.30 16.86 -4.20
CA CYS A 59 -4.48 16.76 -3.34
C CYS A 59 -4.74 18.04 -2.54
N GLY A 60 -3.89 19.06 -2.66
CA GLY A 60 -4.01 20.31 -1.89
C GLY A 60 -3.64 20.15 -0.42
N PHE A 61 -2.82 19.18 -0.07
CA PHE A 61 -2.33 18.95 1.30
C PHE A 61 -1.09 19.80 1.59
N LYS A 62 -0.94 20.20 2.84
CA LYS A 62 0.36 20.63 3.36
C LYS A 62 1.27 19.40 3.49
N SER A 63 2.54 19.54 3.15
CA SER A 63 3.51 18.45 3.17
C SER A 63 4.82 18.91 3.80
N THR A 64 5.35 18.13 4.72
CA THR A 64 6.67 18.33 5.35
C THR A 64 7.54 17.09 5.09
N LEU A 65 8.75 17.32 4.57
CA LEU A 65 9.75 16.27 4.39
C LEU A 65 10.93 16.51 5.33
N ILE A 66 11.18 15.56 6.22
CA ILE A 66 12.32 15.54 7.13
C ILE A 66 13.31 14.49 6.62
N ARG A 67 14.57 14.90 6.45
CA ARG A 67 15.63 14.01 5.97
C ARG A 67 16.70 13.84 7.03
N TYR A 68 17.15 12.61 7.17
CA TYR A 68 18.30 12.23 7.98
C TYR A 68 19.30 11.47 7.13
N GLU A 69 20.57 11.60 7.47
CA GLU A 69 21.63 10.77 6.90
C GLU A 69 21.52 9.33 7.40
N GLU A 70 22.23 8.40 6.74
CA GLU A 70 22.16 6.97 7.04
C GLU A 70 22.66 6.62 8.46
N ASP A 71 23.51 7.45 9.04
CA ASP A 71 24.13 7.29 10.35
C ASP A 71 23.33 7.87 11.52
N VAL A 72 22.14 8.44 11.26
CA VAL A 72 21.26 8.94 12.32
C VAL A 72 21.01 7.87 13.37
N THR A 73 21.08 8.24 14.64
CA THR A 73 20.83 7.30 15.74
C THR A 73 19.34 6.99 15.89
N GLU A 74 19.03 5.79 16.40
CA GLU A 74 17.64 5.42 16.72
C GLU A 74 17.00 6.41 17.69
N GLU A 75 17.78 6.92 18.66
CA GLU A 75 17.29 7.89 19.64
C GLU A 75 16.89 9.22 18.97
N GLU A 76 17.71 9.77 18.09
CA GLU A 76 17.39 10.98 17.35
C GLU A 76 16.15 10.80 16.46
N LEU A 77 16.01 9.65 15.81
CA LEU A 77 14.83 9.34 15.02
C LEU A 77 13.58 9.24 15.89
N LEU A 78 13.66 8.61 17.06
CA LEU A 78 12.55 8.54 18.03
C LEU A 78 12.18 9.90 18.59
N GLN A 79 13.15 10.80 18.82
CA GLN A 79 12.88 12.18 19.21
C GLN A 79 12.13 12.95 18.10
N CYS A 80 12.46 12.70 16.82
CA CYS A 80 11.70 13.25 15.70
C CYS A 80 10.25 12.74 15.70
N VAL A 81 10.06 11.44 15.90
CA VAL A 81 8.73 10.82 15.98
C VAL A 81 7.91 11.44 17.14
N ASP A 82 8.52 11.62 18.30
CA ASP A 82 7.85 12.26 19.46
C ASP A 82 7.44 13.71 19.17
N LYS A 83 8.28 14.49 18.49
CA LYS A 83 7.94 15.85 18.06
C LYS A 83 6.74 15.86 17.10
N LEU A 84 6.72 14.97 16.10
CA LEU A 84 5.61 14.86 15.16
C LEU A 84 4.32 14.38 15.83
N ASN A 85 4.42 13.48 16.82
CA ASN A 85 3.27 13.04 17.61
C ASN A 85 2.61 14.23 18.34
N ARG A 86 3.40 15.19 18.84
CA ARG A 86 2.92 16.36 19.61
C ARG A 86 2.56 17.57 18.76
N ASP A 87 2.87 17.55 17.48
CA ASP A 87 2.61 18.66 16.56
C ASP A 87 1.15 18.61 16.09
N ASP A 88 0.31 19.49 16.63
CA ASP A 88 -1.12 19.58 16.28
C ASP A 88 -1.36 20.01 14.82
N ASP A 89 -0.35 20.58 14.17
CA ASP A 89 -0.44 20.93 12.76
C ASP A 89 -0.27 19.71 11.85
N VAL A 90 0.38 18.62 12.32
CA VAL A 90 0.58 17.37 11.58
C VAL A 90 -0.59 16.43 11.85
N ASP A 91 -1.39 16.12 10.82
CA ASP A 91 -2.53 15.21 10.94
C ASP A 91 -2.11 13.74 10.86
N GLY A 92 -1.10 13.45 10.04
CA GLY A 92 -0.52 12.13 9.93
C GLY A 92 0.91 12.19 9.44
N PHE A 93 1.68 11.16 9.76
CA PHE A 93 3.04 11.08 9.24
C PHE A 93 3.48 9.63 9.03
N ILE A 94 4.54 9.49 8.27
CA ILE A 94 5.17 8.23 7.95
C ILE A 94 6.67 8.31 8.21
N VAL A 95 7.25 7.19 8.62
CA VAL A 95 8.70 6.96 8.54
C VAL A 95 8.92 5.98 7.40
N GLN A 96 9.58 6.42 6.33
CA GLN A 96 9.75 5.63 5.13
C GLN A 96 10.63 4.41 5.39
N LEU A 97 10.09 3.22 5.15
CA LEU A 97 10.82 1.95 5.23
C LEU A 97 11.45 1.59 3.86
N PRO A 98 12.55 0.80 3.85
CA PRO A 98 13.26 0.25 5.01
C PRO A 98 14.13 1.28 5.72
N LEU A 99 14.46 1.03 6.99
CA LEU A 99 15.41 1.80 7.78
C LEU A 99 16.81 1.14 7.75
N PRO A 100 17.89 1.90 8.07
CA PRO A 100 19.22 1.32 8.28
C PRO A 100 19.20 0.22 9.34
N LYS A 101 20.07 -0.80 9.18
CA LYS A 101 20.05 -2.02 10.00
C LYS A 101 20.28 -1.80 11.51
N HIS A 102 20.85 -0.68 11.91
CA HIS A 102 21.10 -0.34 13.31
C HIS A 102 19.88 0.28 14.00
N ILE A 103 18.80 0.53 13.27
CA ILE A 103 17.54 1.07 13.77
C ILE A 103 16.48 -0.03 13.75
N ASP A 104 15.77 -0.23 14.86
CA ASP A 104 14.66 -1.17 14.95
C ASP A 104 13.39 -0.57 14.31
N GLU A 105 13.07 -1.03 13.11
CA GLU A 105 11.89 -0.58 12.37
C GLU A 105 10.58 -0.78 13.16
N GLN A 106 10.47 -1.86 13.93
CA GLN A 106 9.28 -2.14 14.71
C GLN A 106 9.14 -1.14 15.87
N LYS A 107 10.24 -0.84 16.55
CA LYS A 107 10.26 0.13 17.65
C LYS A 107 9.86 1.53 17.15
N VAL A 108 10.41 1.96 16.01
CA VAL A 108 10.08 3.25 15.40
C VAL A 108 8.60 3.29 14.98
N THR A 109 8.11 2.25 14.31
CA THR A 109 6.70 2.18 13.87
C THR A 109 5.74 2.20 15.04
N MET A 110 6.05 1.50 16.15
CA MET A 110 5.21 1.49 17.35
C MET A 110 5.33 2.77 18.19
N ALA A 111 6.33 3.60 17.97
CA ALA A 111 6.44 4.92 18.61
C ALA A 111 5.56 6.00 17.95
N ILE A 112 5.10 5.77 16.72
CA ILE A 112 4.13 6.65 16.05
C ILE A 112 2.80 6.60 16.82
N ASP A 113 2.19 7.74 17.13
CA ASP A 113 0.83 7.75 17.68
C ASP A 113 -0.12 7.11 16.66
N TYR A 114 -0.85 6.06 17.07
CA TYR A 114 -1.77 5.33 16.20
C TYR A 114 -2.82 6.23 15.53
N ARG A 115 -3.12 7.39 16.12
CA ARG A 115 -4.02 8.41 15.57
C ARG A 115 -3.42 9.20 14.41
N LYS A 116 -2.09 9.14 14.24
CA LYS A 116 -1.31 9.78 13.17
C LYS A 116 -0.62 8.78 12.24
N ASP A 117 -0.75 7.46 12.53
CA ASP A 117 -0.20 6.37 11.72
C ASP A 117 -1.02 6.17 10.43
N VAL A 118 -0.86 7.05 9.47
CA VAL A 118 -1.61 7.01 8.20
C VAL A 118 -1.12 5.92 7.23
N ASP A 119 0.01 5.26 7.50
CA ASP A 119 0.42 4.02 6.82
C ASP A 119 -0.35 2.79 7.33
N GLY A 120 -0.96 2.86 8.54
CA GLY A 120 -1.76 1.79 9.12
C GLY A 120 -0.95 0.59 9.61
N PHE A 121 0.27 0.82 10.12
CA PHE A 121 1.19 -0.24 10.56
C PHE A 121 1.21 -0.42 12.07
N HIS A 122 0.75 0.56 12.84
CA HIS A 122 0.72 0.49 14.29
C HIS A 122 -0.21 -0.62 14.77
N SER A 123 0.19 -1.35 15.81
CA SER A 123 -0.55 -2.52 16.33
C SER A 123 -2.00 -2.21 16.71
N VAL A 124 -2.32 -1.00 17.14
CA VAL A 124 -3.70 -0.56 17.40
C VAL A 124 -4.52 -0.53 16.11
N ASN A 125 -4.01 0.06 15.04
CA ASN A 125 -4.68 0.08 13.74
C ASN A 125 -4.85 -1.34 13.17
N VAL A 126 -3.80 -2.16 13.23
CA VAL A 126 -3.84 -3.56 12.79
C VAL A 126 -4.86 -4.37 13.60
N GLY A 127 -4.91 -4.20 14.92
CA GLY A 127 -5.88 -4.89 15.78
C GLY A 127 -7.32 -4.45 15.50
N ARG A 128 -7.56 -3.14 15.35
CA ARG A 128 -8.88 -2.60 15.00
C ARG A 128 -9.33 -3.08 13.62
N MET A 129 -8.44 -3.04 12.62
CA MET A 129 -8.71 -3.59 11.28
C MET A 129 -9.08 -5.07 11.36
N SER A 130 -8.35 -5.87 12.13
CA SER A 130 -8.61 -7.30 12.33
C SER A 130 -10.01 -7.57 12.91
N LEU A 131 -10.51 -6.66 13.77
CA LEU A 131 -11.84 -6.72 14.38
C LEU A 131 -12.93 -6.03 13.55
N GLY A 132 -12.60 -5.49 12.39
CA GLY A 132 -13.54 -4.74 11.54
C GLY A 132 -13.97 -3.39 12.13
N MET A 133 -13.16 -2.82 13.01
CA MET A 133 -13.41 -1.50 13.63
C MET A 133 -12.84 -0.38 12.75
N PRO A 134 -13.43 0.84 12.79
CA PRO A 134 -12.87 1.99 12.08
C PRO A 134 -11.42 2.27 12.47
N CYS A 135 -10.52 2.38 11.49
CA CYS A 135 -9.08 2.61 11.69
C CYS A 135 -8.39 2.98 10.38
N PHE A 136 -7.14 3.39 10.45
CA PHE A 136 -6.30 3.48 9.26
C PHE A 136 -5.92 2.08 8.78
N ILE A 137 -6.31 1.75 7.56
CA ILE A 137 -5.95 0.48 6.92
C ILE A 137 -4.61 0.67 6.21
N SER A 138 -3.74 -0.35 6.30
CA SER A 138 -2.46 -0.36 5.57
C SER A 138 -2.64 0.03 4.09
N ALA A 139 -1.84 0.98 3.63
CA ALA A 139 -2.08 1.69 2.37
C ALA A 139 -2.14 0.78 1.13
N THR A 140 -1.27 -0.22 1.01
CA THR A 140 -1.28 -1.16 -0.13
C THR A 140 -2.51 -2.06 -0.13
N PRO A 141 -2.88 -2.74 0.97
CA PRO A 141 -4.15 -3.49 1.06
C PRO A 141 -5.39 -2.64 0.79
N LEU A 142 -5.46 -1.42 1.32
CA LEU A 142 -6.55 -0.50 1.04
C LEU A 142 -6.64 -0.17 -0.47
N GLY A 143 -5.48 0.03 -1.11
CA GLY A 143 -5.40 0.25 -2.55
C GLY A 143 -5.91 -0.94 -3.37
N ILE A 144 -5.59 -2.16 -2.97
CA ILE A 144 -6.08 -3.38 -3.62
C ILE A 144 -7.59 -3.50 -3.47
N LEU A 145 -8.14 -3.31 -2.26
CA LEU A 145 -9.60 -3.31 -2.05
C LEU A 145 -10.29 -2.26 -2.91
N THR A 146 -9.72 -1.06 -2.98
CA THR A 146 -10.26 0.03 -3.81
C THR A 146 -10.29 -0.36 -5.29
N LEU A 147 -9.26 -1.05 -5.80
CA LEU A 147 -9.25 -1.57 -7.18
C LEU A 147 -10.31 -2.63 -7.40
N LEU A 148 -10.42 -3.62 -6.51
CA LEU A 148 -11.44 -4.67 -6.61
C LEU A 148 -12.85 -4.08 -6.65
N GLN A 149 -13.13 -3.09 -5.80
CA GLN A 149 -14.42 -2.38 -5.78
C GLN A 149 -14.64 -1.53 -7.05
N HIS A 150 -13.64 -0.77 -7.48
CA HIS A 150 -13.74 0.11 -8.65
C HIS A 150 -14.06 -0.66 -9.95
N TYR A 151 -13.48 -1.86 -10.09
CA TYR A 151 -13.71 -2.75 -11.23
C TYR A 151 -14.91 -3.70 -11.03
N ASN A 152 -15.69 -3.54 -9.95
CA ASN A 152 -16.82 -4.38 -9.59
C ASN A 152 -16.46 -5.88 -9.60
N ILE A 153 -15.27 -6.22 -9.11
CA ILE A 153 -14.81 -7.60 -9.03
C ILE A 153 -15.50 -8.27 -7.85
N GLU A 154 -16.28 -9.30 -8.15
CA GLU A 154 -16.98 -10.10 -7.14
C GLU A 154 -15.96 -10.92 -6.32
N THR A 155 -15.97 -10.72 -5.02
CA THR A 155 -15.06 -11.41 -4.08
C THR A 155 -15.78 -12.33 -3.09
N SER A 156 -17.06 -12.08 -2.83
CA SER A 156 -17.85 -12.88 -1.88
C SER A 156 -17.93 -14.35 -2.30
N GLY A 157 -17.59 -15.24 -1.37
CA GLY A 157 -17.55 -16.68 -1.59
C GLY A 157 -16.43 -17.19 -2.51
N LYS A 158 -15.59 -16.32 -3.06
CA LYS A 158 -14.48 -16.70 -3.95
C LYS A 158 -13.30 -17.26 -3.17
N LYS A 159 -12.55 -18.19 -3.78
CA LYS A 159 -11.26 -18.65 -3.25
C LYS A 159 -10.18 -17.63 -3.57
N CYS A 160 -9.68 -16.94 -2.55
CA CYS A 160 -8.59 -15.96 -2.66
C CYS A 160 -7.29 -16.58 -2.14
N VAL A 161 -6.27 -16.64 -2.98
CA VAL A 161 -4.92 -17.07 -2.60
C VAL A 161 -4.01 -15.86 -2.52
N ILE A 162 -3.39 -15.67 -1.36
CA ILE A 162 -2.44 -14.59 -1.11
C ILE A 162 -1.04 -15.20 -1.04
N LEU A 163 -0.18 -14.80 -1.95
CA LEU A 163 1.23 -15.18 -1.95
C LEU A 163 2.04 -14.13 -1.16
N GLY A 164 2.56 -14.55 -0.03
CA GLY A 164 3.27 -13.68 0.90
C GLY A 164 2.54 -13.48 2.23
N ARG A 165 3.33 -13.21 3.30
CA ARG A 165 2.80 -13.04 4.67
C ARG A 165 3.49 -11.90 5.43
N SER A 166 3.87 -10.85 4.71
CA SER A 166 4.44 -9.64 5.32
C SER A 166 3.42 -8.92 6.21
N ASN A 167 3.93 -8.17 7.19
CA ASN A 167 3.08 -7.37 8.07
C ASN A 167 2.39 -6.22 7.33
N ILE A 168 2.99 -5.75 6.23
CA ILE A 168 2.52 -4.57 5.49
C ILE A 168 1.54 -4.90 4.36
N VAL A 169 1.54 -6.14 3.82
CA VAL A 169 0.65 -6.55 2.73
C VAL A 169 -0.04 -7.87 3.00
N GLY A 170 0.70 -8.98 3.10
CA GLY A 170 0.11 -10.32 3.10
C GLY A 170 -0.86 -10.58 4.25
N LYS A 171 -0.45 -10.29 5.49
CA LYS A 171 -1.31 -10.46 6.67
C LYS A 171 -2.53 -9.54 6.65
N PRO A 172 -2.39 -8.20 6.47
CA PRO A 172 -3.56 -7.33 6.41
C PRO A 172 -4.48 -7.67 5.25
N MET A 173 -3.93 -8.03 4.08
CA MET A 173 -4.75 -8.44 2.94
C MET A 173 -5.58 -9.68 3.23
N ALA A 174 -4.99 -10.68 3.90
CA ALA A 174 -5.72 -11.89 4.30
C ALA A 174 -6.89 -11.56 5.24
N GLN A 175 -6.64 -10.71 6.22
CA GLN A 175 -7.67 -10.28 7.16
C GLN A 175 -8.81 -9.51 6.48
N LEU A 176 -8.48 -8.59 5.58
CA LEU A 176 -9.48 -7.80 4.86
C LEU A 176 -10.30 -8.65 3.88
N MET A 177 -9.63 -9.57 3.15
CA MET A 177 -10.34 -10.42 2.19
C MET A 177 -11.29 -11.43 2.85
N MET A 178 -11.04 -11.84 4.10
CA MET A 178 -11.97 -12.73 4.82
C MET A 178 -13.13 -11.99 5.50
N GLN A 179 -13.05 -10.67 5.68
CA GLN A 179 -14.09 -9.90 6.38
C GLN A 179 -15.30 -9.66 5.49
N LYS A 180 -16.50 -9.87 6.06
CA LYS A 180 -17.78 -9.71 5.37
C LYS A 180 -17.97 -8.31 4.76
N GLN A 181 -17.51 -7.26 5.42
CA GLN A 181 -17.66 -5.89 4.94
C GLN A 181 -16.69 -5.51 3.81
N TYR A 182 -15.68 -6.34 3.53
CA TYR A 182 -14.67 -6.06 2.50
C TYR A 182 -14.63 -7.12 1.40
N GLY A 183 -13.97 -8.25 1.66
CA GLY A 183 -13.77 -9.29 0.64
C GLY A 183 -14.78 -10.43 0.69
N ASP A 184 -15.20 -10.80 1.89
CA ASP A 184 -16.14 -11.93 2.14
C ASP A 184 -15.71 -13.22 1.41
N ALA A 185 -14.41 -13.44 1.28
CA ALA A 185 -13.78 -14.51 0.52
C ALA A 185 -13.25 -15.63 1.42
N THR A 186 -13.09 -16.81 0.86
CA THR A 186 -12.32 -17.91 1.48
C THR A 186 -10.84 -17.69 1.18
N VAL A 187 -10.02 -17.46 2.21
CA VAL A 187 -8.63 -17.03 2.04
C VAL A 187 -7.63 -18.11 2.39
N THR A 188 -6.70 -18.37 1.49
CA THR A 188 -5.51 -19.20 1.72
C THR A 188 -4.25 -18.33 1.62
N VAL A 189 -3.39 -18.35 2.64
CA VAL A 189 -2.09 -17.64 2.62
C VAL A 189 -0.98 -18.63 2.33
N CYS A 190 -0.24 -18.40 1.24
CA CYS A 190 0.90 -19.21 0.83
C CYS A 190 2.21 -18.45 1.04
N HIS A 191 3.27 -19.18 1.36
CA HIS A 191 4.61 -18.66 1.61
C HIS A 191 5.69 -19.68 1.23
N SER A 192 6.96 -19.38 1.45
CA SER A 192 8.12 -20.21 1.04
C SER A 192 8.11 -21.65 1.57
N HIS A 193 7.37 -21.92 2.66
CA HIS A 193 7.25 -23.26 3.25
C HIS A 193 5.90 -23.93 2.91
N SER A 194 5.05 -23.31 2.10
CA SER A 194 3.76 -23.89 1.71
C SER A 194 3.99 -25.07 0.78
N LYS A 195 3.38 -26.20 1.12
CA LYS A 195 3.33 -27.37 0.23
C LYS A 195 2.22 -27.14 -0.81
N ASN A 196 2.43 -27.67 -2.03
CA ASN A 196 1.43 -27.61 -3.10
C ASN A 196 0.98 -26.20 -3.53
N LEU A 197 1.84 -25.16 -3.35
CA LEU A 197 1.54 -23.76 -3.67
C LEU A 197 0.94 -23.62 -5.07
N LYS A 198 1.49 -24.31 -6.08
CA LYS A 198 0.98 -24.31 -7.44
C LYS A 198 -0.48 -24.78 -7.52
N LYS A 199 -0.83 -25.85 -6.81
CA LYS A 199 -2.22 -26.37 -6.77
C LYS A 199 -3.15 -25.35 -6.13
N GLU A 200 -2.75 -24.72 -5.02
CA GLU A 200 -3.55 -23.67 -4.40
C GLU A 200 -3.85 -22.52 -5.36
N CYS A 201 -2.85 -22.07 -6.11
CA CYS A 201 -3.02 -21.04 -7.12
C CYS A 201 -3.94 -21.49 -8.28
N GLN A 202 -3.80 -22.74 -8.75
CA GLN A 202 -4.65 -23.29 -9.83
C GLN A 202 -6.13 -23.38 -9.46
N GLU A 203 -6.45 -23.44 -8.17
CA GLU A 203 -7.82 -23.48 -7.68
C GLU A 203 -8.37 -22.09 -7.32
N ALA A 204 -7.53 -21.06 -7.30
CA ALA A 204 -7.89 -19.73 -6.88
C ALA A 204 -8.75 -18.98 -7.91
N ASP A 205 -9.81 -18.31 -7.44
CA ASP A 205 -10.57 -17.33 -8.21
C ASP A 205 -9.83 -15.99 -8.27
N ILE A 206 -9.14 -15.66 -7.17
CA ILE A 206 -8.39 -14.44 -7.00
C ILE A 206 -6.98 -14.81 -6.50
N ILE A 207 -5.95 -14.31 -7.17
CA ILE A 207 -4.54 -14.43 -6.72
C ILE A 207 -4.02 -13.03 -6.42
N ILE A 208 -3.48 -12.84 -5.22
CA ILE A 208 -2.77 -11.61 -4.82
C ILE A 208 -1.31 -11.96 -4.58
N ALA A 209 -0.44 -11.57 -5.50
CA ALA A 209 0.99 -11.89 -5.48
C ALA A 209 1.77 -10.75 -4.80
N ALA A 210 2.37 -11.03 -3.63
CA ALA A 210 3.10 -10.07 -2.81
C ALA A 210 4.33 -10.71 -2.14
N ILE A 211 5.22 -11.29 -2.94
CA ILE A 211 6.41 -12.03 -2.47
C ILE A 211 7.73 -11.37 -2.85
N GLY A 212 7.72 -10.36 -3.73
CA GLY A 212 8.92 -9.67 -4.20
C GLY A 212 9.85 -10.57 -5.05
N ARG A 213 9.30 -11.49 -5.81
CA ARG A 213 10.04 -12.40 -6.70
C ARG A 213 9.57 -12.23 -8.13
N PRO A 214 10.36 -11.58 -9.00
CA PRO A 214 9.96 -11.34 -10.39
C PRO A 214 9.55 -12.60 -11.13
N ASP A 215 8.45 -12.50 -11.90
CA ASP A 215 7.94 -13.55 -12.80
C ASP A 215 7.67 -14.91 -12.11
N PHE A 216 7.41 -14.92 -10.82
CA PHE A 216 7.17 -16.15 -10.05
C PHE A 216 5.85 -16.82 -10.41
N VAL A 217 4.77 -16.05 -10.57
CA VAL A 217 3.45 -16.58 -10.94
C VAL A 217 3.39 -16.72 -12.45
N THR A 218 3.33 -17.98 -12.91
CA THR A 218 3.31 -18.36 -14.31
C THR A 218 1.92 -18.83 -14.76
N ALA A 219 1.67 -18.90 -16.07
CA ALA A 219 0.36 -19.26 -16.62
C ALA A 219 -0.15 -20.62 -16.15
N ASP A 220 0.72 -21.58 -15.90
CA ASP A 220 0.37 -22.92 -15.40
C ASP A 220 -0.02 -22.94 -13.92
N MET A 221 0.14 -21.82 -13.20
CA MET A 221 -0.33 -21.60 -11.84
C MET A 221 -1.71 -20.91 -11.78
N VAL A 222 -2.24 -20.40 -12.87
CA VAL A 222 -3.46 -19.60 -12.90
C VAL A 222 -4.57 -20.36 -13.64
N LYS A 223 -5.76 -20.47 -13.05
CA LYS A 223 -6.90 -21.04 -13.75
C LYS A 223 -7.51 -20.05 -14.75
N PRO A 224 -8.15 -20.52 -15.82
CA PRO A 224 -8.87 -19.64 -16.75
C PRO A 224 -9.91 -18.78 -16.02
N GLY A 225 -9.94 -17.47 -16.33
CA GLY A 225 -10.90 -16.55 -15.78
C GLY A 225 -10.57 -16.01 -14.37
N ALA A 226 -9.44 -16.38 -13.76
CA ALA A 226 -9.04 -15.86 -12.46
C ALA A 226 -8.75 -14.34 -12.51
N VAL A 227 -8.85 -13.70 -11.36
CA VAL A 227 -8.40 -12.32 -11.12
C VAL A 227 -6.97 -12.36 -10.56
N VAL A 228 -6.06 -11.59 -11.12
CA VAL A 228 -4.65 -11.59 -10.68
C VAL A 228 -4.22 -10.18 -10.30
N ILE A 229 -3.89 -9.99 -9.03
CA ILE A 229 -3.40 -8.73 -8.46
C ILE A 229 -1.91 -8.89 -8.17
N ASP A 230 -1.09 -8.23 -8.98
CA ASP A 230 0.37 -8.21 -8.82
C ASP A 230 0.77 -6.99 -7.96
N VAL A 231 1.34 -7.26 -6.80
CA VAL A 231 1.84 -6.25 -5.85
C VAL A 231 3.36 -6.08 -5.98
N GLY A 232 4.03 -7.00 -6.67
CA GLY A 232 5.48 -6.99 -6.85
C GLY A 232 5.96 -5.72 -7.54
N THR A 233 7.07 -5.15 -7.06
CA THR A 233 7.72 -3.96 -7.64
C THR A 233 9.23 -4.09 -7.54
N THR A 234 9.78 -5.18 -8.05
CA THR A 234 11.21 -5.44 -8.00
C THR A 234 11.94 -4.71 -9.14
N ARG A 235 13.04 -4.04 -8.81
CA ARG A 235 13.93 -3.46 -9.82
C ARG A 235 14.78 -4.55 -10.44
N VAL A 236 14.67 -4.74 -11.74
CA VAL A 236 15.51 -5.67 -12.50
C VAL A 236 16.37 -4.89 -13.50
N PRO A 237 17.64 -5.30 -13.73
CA PRO A 237 18.50 -4.63 -14.70
C PRO A 237 17.85 -4.57 -16.09
N ASP A 238 17.94 -3.41 -16.74
CA ASP A 238 17.45 -3.21 -18.11
C ASP A 238 18.31 -2.15 -18.80
N ALA A 239 19.23 -2.60 -19.65
CA ALA A 239 20.16 -1.73 -20.37
C ALA A 239 19.45 -0.84 -21.43
N THR A 240 18.19 -1.12 -21.78
CA THR A 240 17.42 -0.30 -22.72
C THR A 240 16.83 0.95 -22.08
N LYS A 241 16.79 1.01 -20.76
CA LYS A 241 16.26 2.13 -19.98
C LYS A 241 17.37 3.09 -19.57
N LYS A 242 17.12 4.38 -19.66
CA LYS A 242 18.05 5.43 -19.16
C LYS A 242 18.41 5.27 -17.69
N SER A 243 17.52 4.70 -16.89
CA SER A 243 17.73 4.42 -15.46
C SER A 243 18.57 3.16 -15.20
N GLY A 244 18.88 2.35 -16.20
CA GLY A 244 19.57 1.07 -16.08
C GLY A 244 18.71 -0.06 -15.52
N PHE A 245 17.43 0.18 -15.19
CA PHE A 245 16.52 -0.84 -14.66
C PHE A 245 15.07 -0.61 -15.12
N ARG A 246 14.27 -1.68 -15.03
CA ARG A 246 12.81 -1.63 -15.12
C ARG A 246 12.18 -2.20 -13.84
N LEU A 247 10.93 -1.81 -13.56
CA LEU A 247 10.13 -2.47 -12.53
C LEU A 247 9.50 -3.73 -13.11
N ASN A 248 9.60 -4.81 -12.37
CA ASN A 248 8.98 -6.09 -12.71
C ASN A 248 8.10 -6.55 -11.55
N GLY A 249 6.96 -7.13 -11.89
CA GLY A 249 6.04 -7.70 -10.92
C GLY A 249 6.42 -9.13 -10.52
N ASP A 250 5.65 -9.68 -9.59
CA ASP A 250 5.75 -11.08 -9.18
C ASP A 250 5.08 -12.04 -10.21
N VAL A 251 4.29 -11.48 -11.14
CA VAL A 251 3.52 -12.22 -12.14
C VAL A 251 4.19 -12.10 -13.50
N LYS A 252 4.33 -13.23 -14.19
CA LYS A 252 4.78 -13.25 -15.58
C LYS A 252 3.65 -12.79 -16.49
N PHE A 253 3.55 -11.46 -16.61
CA PHE A 253 2.37 -10.75 -17.12
C PHE A 253 1.88 -11.26 -18.47
N ASP A 254 2.75 -11.36 -19.46
CA ASP A 254 2.34 -11.64 -20.85
C ASP A 254 1.61 -12.98 -20.97
N GLU A 255 2.09 -14.04 -20.31
CA GLU A 255 1.47 -15.36 -20.39
C GLU A 255 0.27 -15.52 -19.45
N VAL A 256 0.26 -14.83 -18.31
CA VAL A 256 -0.86 -14.89 -17.35
C VAL A 256 -2.03 -14.07 -17.84
N ALA A 257 -1.79 -12.94 -18.50
CA ALA A 257 -2.83 -12.08 -19.08
C ALA A 257 -3.76 -12.82 -20.05
N GLU A 258 -3.23 -13.79 -20.80
CA GLU A 258 -4.03 -14.59 -21.74
C GLU A 258 -5.08 -15.47 -21.03
N LYS A 259 -4.86 -15.81 -19.77
CA LYS A 259 -5.71 -16.73 -19.00
C LYS A 259 -6.71 -16.04 -18.08
N CYS A 260 -6.35 -14.91 -17.50
CA CYS A 260 -7.14 -14.26 -16.46
C CYS A 260 -8.28 -13.39 -17.02
N SER A 261 -9.28 -13.11 -16.19
CA SER A 261 -10.36 -12.15 -16.51
C SER A 261 -9.90 -10.71 -16.25
N PHE A 262 -9.18 -10.49 -15.14
CA PHE A 262 -8.63 -9.21 -14.72
C PHE A 262 -7.19 -9.37 -14.26
N ILE A 263 -6.34 -8.40 -14.57
CA ILE A 263 -4.94 -8.38 -14.13
C ILE A 263 -4.45 -6.96 -13.92
N THR A 264 -3.63 -6.75 -12.89
CA THR A 264 -2.90 -5.48 -12.70
C THR A 264 -1.58 -5.50 -13.44
N PRO A 265 -1.19 -4.42 -14.14
CA PRO A 265 0.12 -4.27 -14.74
C PRO A 265 1.17 -3.83 -13.71
N VAL A 266 2.45 -4.12 -13.96
CA VAL A 266 3.59 -3.53 -13.24
C VAL A 266 4.57 -2.94 -14.25
N PRO A 267 4.81 -1.61 -14.21
CA PRO A 267 4.20 -0.60 -13.31
C PRO A 267 2.77 -0.20 -13.73
N GLY A 268 2.05 0.48 -12.84
CA GLY A 268 0.76 1.12 -13.14
C GLY A 268 -0.47 0.47 -12.50
N GLY A 269 -0.31 -0.69 -11.86
CA GLY A 269 -1.37 -1.37 -11.08
C GLY A 269 -1.42 -0.90 -9.62
N VAL A 270 -0.98 -1.74 -8.70
CA VAL A 270 -1.11 -1.51 -7.24
C VAL A 270 -0.27 -0.33 -6.74
N GLY A 271 0.95 -0.11 -7.25
CA GLY A 271 1.85 0.93 -6.74
C GLY A 271 1.25 2.34 -6.67
N PRO A 272 0.60 2.87 -7.73
CA PRO A 272 -0.10 4.17 -7.67
C PRO A 272 -1.20 4.23 -6.62
N MET A 273 -1.86 3.11 -6.34
CA MET A 273 -2.94 3.01 -5.36
C MET A 273 -2.43 3.08 -3.92
N THR A 274 -1.22 2.61 -3.64
CA THR A 274 -0.59 2.75 -2.31
C THR A 274 -0.49 4.23 -1.92
N ILE A 275 -0.01 5.08 -2.84
CA ILE A 275 0.09 6.52 -2.59
C ILE A 275 -1.30 7.15 -2.48
N CYS A 276 -2.24 6.73 -3.31
CA CYS A 276 -3.62 7.20 -3.25
C CYS A 276 -4.28 6.86 -1.90
N SER A 277 -4.06 5.65 -1.39
CA SER A 277 -4.58 5.22 -0.09
C SER A 277 -3.97 5.99 1.08
N LEU A 278 -2.68 6.33 0.99
CA LEU A 278 -2.04 7.21 1.96
C LEU A 278 -2.71 8.60 1.98
N MET A 279 -3.06 9.16 0.81
CA MET A 279 -3.82 10.43 0.76
C MET A 279 -5.21 10.28 1.39
N LYS A 280 -5.93 9.18 1.16
CA LYS A 280 -7.22 8.90 1.81
C LYS A 280 -7.09 8.84 3.33
N ASN A 281 -6.10 8.10 3.84
CA ASN A 281 -5.85 8.00 5.27
C ASN A 281 -5.47 9.36 5.88
N THR A 282 -4.64 10.16 5.19
CA THR A 282 -4.27 11.51 5.65
C THR A 282 -5.48 12.45 5.70
N LEU A 283 -6.36 12.40 4.70
CA LEU A 283 -7.60 13.16 4.71
C LEU A 283 -8.50 12.75 5.88
N ALA A 284 -8.67 11.45 6.11
CA ALA A 284 -9.44 10.90 7.23
C ALA A 284 -8.85 11.33 8.58
N ALA A 285 -7.50 11.38 8.70
CA ALA A 285 -6.82 11.90 9.88
C ALA A 285 -7.10 13.38 10.11
N GLY A 286 -7.00 14.23 9.06
CA GLY A 286 -7.31 15.65 9.15
C GLY A 286 -8.76 15.93 9.52
N LYS A 287 -9.68 15.06 9.12
CA LYS A 287 -11.12 15.10 9.47
C LYS A 287 -11.42 14.45 10.82
N LYS A 288 -10.45 13.79 11.48
CA LYS A 288 -10.63 13.01 12.72
C LYS A 288 -11.72 11.92 12.59
N GLU A 289 -11.79 11.24 11.45
CA GLU A 289 -12.86 10.27 11.15
C GLU A 289 -12.83 9.03 12.07
N TYR A 290 -11.65 8.57 12.45
CA TYR A 290 -11.49 7.32 13.20
C TYR A 290 -11.12 7.54 14.66
N TYR A 291 -10.50 8.66 14.97
CA TYR A 291 -9.96 8.98 16.29
C TYR A 291 -10.23 10.46 16.62
N SER A 292 -10.90 10.68 17.72
CA SER A 292 -11.18 12.01 18.29
C SER A 292 -10.13 12.42 19.32
#